data_72a10af13192ecc328b247abf39d8e29
#
_entry.id   72a10af13192ecc328b247abf39d8e29
#
_cell.length_a   1.000
_cell.length_b   1.000
_cell.length_c   1.000
_cell.angle_alpha   90.00
_cell.angle_beta   90.00
_cell.angle_gamma   90.00
#
_symmetry.space_group_name_H-M   'P 1'
#
loop_
_entity.id
_entity.type
_entity.pdbx_description
1 polymer ?
#
loop_
_entity_poly.entity_id
_entity_poly.type
_entity_poly.pdbx_seq_one_letter_code
_entity_poly.pdbx_strand_id
1 'polypeptide(L)'
;MIHNTLENDSASSNGSTRVTRSGSSIKKEICHPVKIPNKAAAVKKTVARSAGQSAAIATEGHFDWGVQLQPGKLISALKDDRSAPATWVDPSSIVMAVGDKANTTAPAGMEFIAKGGTKVWLIGATQVPGVPWLDVNTMHESIINGTTGPVHMHLDKVSGPGKMAVFMSGTFGGGVGQRAFDNVGGPTGYTVPANTHAHPNWVFTAPGHYTVTVTQSATTKRGKKLSATGTLHFAVGINASPVAASLGKLSASPKTDQNADPGYTIVGRTPDGKPCDLKAAGLPGSGENGEFGDTGIVSHTNQGLVSGTFVVLGVAGALLLARRRRG
;
A
#
# COMPACT_ATOMS: atom_id res chain seq x y z
N MET A 1 -63.16 1.11 -7.35
CA MET A 1 -62.11 1.97 -6.77
C MET A 1 -60.91 1.10 -6.53
N ILE A 2 -59.94 1.21 -7.41
CA ILE A 2 -58.70 0.39 -7.40
C ILE A 2 -57.60 1.32 -6.95
N HIS A 3 -56.99 1.00 -5.78
CA HIS A 3 -55.78 1.69 -5.29
C HIS A 3 -54.56 0.93 -5.79
N ASN A 4 -53.82 1.56 -6.70
CA ASN A 4 -52.47 1.15 -7.08
C ASN A 4 -51.46 1.82 -6.13
N THR A 5 -50.79 1.03 -5.34
CA THR A 5 -49.57 1.44 -4.64
C THR A 5 -48.37 1.14 -5.53
N LEU A 6 -47.70 2.19 -5.99
CA LEU A 6 -46.43 2.10 -6.71
C LEU A 6 -45.32 2.10 -5.66
N GLU A 7 -44.67 0.98 -5.49
CA GLU A 7 -43.36 0.90 -4.83
C GLU A 7 -42.28 1.35 -5.80
N ASN A 8 -41.55 2.40 -5.39
CA ASN A 8 -40.39 2.90 -6.12
C ASN A 8 -39.13 2.15 -5.65
N ASP A 9 -38.76 1.11 -6.37
CA ASP A 9 -37.43 0.54 -6.27
C ASP A 9 -36.47 1.28 -7.19
N SER A 10 -35.72 2.22 -6.65
CA SER A 10 -34.62 2.91 -7.32
C SER A 10 -33.36 2.06 -7.31
N ALA A 11 -33.27 1.04 -8.14
CA ALA A 11 -32.01 0.37 -8.44
C ALA A 11 -31.32 1.15 -9.56
N SER A 12 -30.30 1.93 -9.21
CA SER A 12 -29.39 2.55 -10.18
C SER A 12 -28.54 1.48 -10.86
N SER A 13 -28.99 0.98 -12.03
CA SER A 13 -28.23 0.05 -12.85
C SER A 13 -27.51 0.83 -13.95
N ASN A 14 -26.22 1.13 -13.76
CA ASN A 14 -25.34 1.58 -14.84
C ASN A 14 -24.96 0.39 -15.72
N GLY A 15 -25.84 0.02 -16.64
CA GLY A 15 -25.59 -0.99 -17.66
C GLY A 15 -25.23 -0.35 -19.01
N SER A 16 -24.14 -0.78 -19.62
CA SER A 16 -23.81 -0.41 -21.01
C SER A 16 -24.44 -1.38 -21.99
N THR A 17 -25.00 -0.84 -23.06
CA THR A 17 -25.77 -1.58 -24.05
C THR A 17 -25.01 -1.71 -25.37
N ARG A 18 -24.78 -2.94 -25.83
CA ARG A 18 -24.24 -3.24 -27.17
C ARG A 18 -25.39 -3.62 -28.12
N VAL A 19 -25.43 -2.96 -29.26
CA VAL A 19 -26.36 -3.30 -30.35
C VAL A 19 -25.65 -4.19 -31.38
N THR A 20 -26.03 -5.47 -31.47
CA THR A 20 -25.58 -6.36 -32.55
C THR A 20 -26.64 -6.44 -33.62
N ARG A 21 -26.29 -6.06 -34.85
CA ARG A 21 -27.17 -6.25 -36.04
C ARG A 21 -26.93 -7.63 -36.62
N SER A 22 -27.91 -8.50 -36.49
CA SER A 22 -28.06 -9.69 -37.32
C SER A 22 -29.55 -9.81 -37.65
N GLY A 23 -29.86 -9.77 -38.92
CA GLY A 23 -31.16 -9.88 -39.61
C GLY A 23 -32.42 -9.93 -38.72
N SER A 24 -33.18 -8.85 -38.70
CA SER A 24 -34.60 -8.68 -38.33
C SER A 24 -34.99 -8.56 -36.84
N SER A 25 -34.13 -8.62 -35.84
CA SER A 25 -34.46 -8.11 -34.49
C SER A 25 -33.23 -7.65 -33.71
N ILE A 26 -33.25 -6.42 -33.24
CA ILE A 26 -32.23 -5.86 -32.37
C ILE A 26 -32.49 -6.38 -30.96
N LYS A 27 -31.77 -7.41 -30.52
CA LYS A 27 -31.75 -7.81 -29.11
C LYS A 27 -30.71 -6.96 -28.38
N LYS A 28 -31.18 -6.18 -27.45
CA LYS A 28 -30.35 -5.37 -26.56
C LYS A 28 -29.80 -6.29 -25.46
N GLU A 29 -28.55 -6.66 -25.57
CA GLU A 29 -27.91 -7.49 -24.57
C GLU A 29 -27.26 -6.56 -23.50
N ILE A 30 -27.80 -6.60 -22.27
CA ILE A 30 -27.33 -5.77 -21.16
C ILE A 30 -26.37 -6.62 -20.35
N CYS A 31 -25.11 -6.14 -20.18
CA CYS A 31 -24.10 -6.81 -19.38
C CYS A 31 -23.90 -6.06 -18.08
N HIS A 32 -23.97 -6.76 -16.93
CA HIS A 32 -23.79 -6.19 -15.60
C HIS A 32 -22.56 -6.79 -14.91
N PRO A 33 -21.74 -5.99 -14.18
CA PRO A 33 -20.69 -6.53 -13.34
C PRO A 33 -21.30 -7.26 -12.13
N VAL A 34 -20.94 -8.52 -11.95
CA VAL A 34 -21.35 -9.35 -10.80
C VAL A 34 -20.12 -9.80 -10.06
N LYS A 35 -20.11 -9.59 -8.74
CA LYS A 35 -19.06 -10.12 -7.85
C LYS A 35 -19.34 -11.60 -7.58
N ILE A 36 -18.45 -12.47 -8.01
CA ILE A 36 -18.49 -13.89 -7.68
C ILE A 36 -17.42 -14.14 -6.61
N PRO A 37 -17.79 -14.65 -5.40
CA PRO A 37 -16.80 -15.07 -4.44
C PRO A 37 -15.85 -16.08 -5.09
N ASN A 38 -14.55 -15.84 -4.99
CA ASN A 38 -13.58 -16.83 -5.44
C ASN A 38 -13.84 -18.10 -4.64
N LYS A 39 -14.06 -19.21 -5.33
CA LYS A 39 -14.08 -20.53 -4.68
C LYS A 39 -12.81 -20.59 -3.85
N ALA A 40 -12.91 -20.85 -2.54
CA ALA A 40 -11.79 -20.91 -1.64
C ALA A 40 -10.70 -21.82 -2.25
N ALA A 41 -9.89 -21.24 -3.13
CA ALA A 41 -8.55 -21.74 -3.35
C ALA A 41 -7.96 -21.72 -1.97
N ALA A 42 -7.50 -22.87 -1.47
CA ALA A 42 -6.99 -23.02 -0.10
C ALA A 42 -6.25 -21.75 0.25
N VAL A 43 -6.88 -20.91 1.09
CA VAL A 43 -6.39 -19.60 1.48
C VAL A 43 -4.95 -19.85 1.88
N LYS A 44 -3.99 -19.30 1.13
CA LYS A 44 -2.61 -19.25 1.60
C LYS A 44 -2.70 -18.46 2.89
N LYS A 45 -2.80 -19.19 4.01
CA LYS A 45 -2.79 -18.69 5.36
C LYS A 45 -1.78 -17.54 5.40
N THR A 46 -2.16 -16.39 5.94
CA THR A 46 -1.16 -15.48 6.50
C THR A 46 -0.27 -16.39 7.33
N VAL A 47 0.93 -16.70 6.82
CA VAL A 47 1.76 -17.74 7.40
C VAL A 47 2.30 -17.16 8.69
N ALA A 48 1.56 -17.40 9.77
CA ALA A 48 2.09 -17.24 11.10
C ALA A 48 3.36 -18.09 11.13
N ARG A 49 4.50 -17.47 11.33
CA ARG A 49 5.79 -18.13 11.35
C ARG A 49 5.77 -19.27 12.36
N SER A 50 6.11 -20.48 11.94
CA SER A 50 6.24 -21.63 12.82
C SER A 50 7.28 -21.32 13.89
N ALA A 51 7.02 -21.70 15.15
CA ALA A 51 7.96 -21.56 16.24
C ALA A 51 9.30 -22.20 15.84
N GLY A 52 10.42 -21.44 15.98
CA GLY A 52 11.77 -21.90 15.59
C GLY A 52 12.20 -21.52 14.17
N GLN A 53 11.34 -20.98 13.33
CA GLN A 53 11.71 -20.54 11.98
C GLN A 53 12.31 -19.12 12.01
N SER A 54 13.49 -18.93 11.40
CA SER A 54 14.12 -17.60 11.26
C SER A 54 13.21 -16.63 10.49
N ALA A 55 13.29 -15.33 10.77
CA ALA A 55 12.60 -14.33 9.97
C ALA A 55 13.11 -14.39 8.51
N ALA A 56 12.25 -14.08 7.56
CA ALA A 56 12.69 -13.85 6.20
C ALA A 56 13.56 -12.60 6.12
N ILE A 57 14.52 -12.57 5.20
CA ILE A 57 15.36 -11.40 4.96
C ILE A 57 14.94 -10.78 3.64
N ALA A 58 14.70 -9.47 3.65
CA ALA A 58 14.45 -8.68 2.47
C ALA A 58 15.66 -7.77 2.21
N THR A 59 16.42 -8.05 1.15
CA THR A 59 17.50 -7.22 0.65
C THR A 59 17.05 -6.24 -0.42
N GLU A 60 15.88 -6.50 -1.00
CA GLU A 60 15.22 -5.70 -2.03
C GLU A 60 13.74 -6.11 -2.11
N GLY A 61 12.98 -5.49 -3.01
CA GLY A 61 11.56 -5.76 -3.21
C GLY A 61 10.70 -4.64 -2.64
N HIS A 62 9.43 -4.66 -3.04
CA HIS A 62 8.43 -3.69 -2.62
C HIS A 62 7.58 -4.26 -1.49
N PHE A 63 7.35 -3.44 -0.48
CA PHE A 63 6.59 -3.79 0.71
C PHE A 63 5.65 -2.64 1.08
N ASP A 64 4.41 -2.98 1.44
CA ASP A 64 3.43 -2.03 1.94
C ASP A 64 3.06 -2.32 3.39
N TRP A 65 3.34 -1.39 4.29
CA TRP A 65 2.86 -1.53 5.66
C TRP A 65 1.46 -0.95 5.79
N GLY A 66 0.50 -1.80 6.06
CA GLY A 66 -0.90 -1.44 6.16
C GLY A 66 -1.63 -2.17 7.27
N VAL A 67 -2.94 -2.17 7.18
CA VAL A 67 -3.85 -2.86 8.08
C VAL A 67 -4.90 -3.64 7.32
N GLN A 68 -5.39 -4.71 7.95
CA GLN A 68 -6.53 -5.48 7.47
C GLN A 68 -7.62 -5.47 8.53
N LEU A 69 -8.87 -5.32 8.12
CA LEU A 69 -10.02 -5.47 8.99
C LEU A 69 -10.52 -6.91 8.92
N GLN A 70 -10.53 -7.58 10.06
CA GLN A 70 -11.16 -8.89 10.25
C GLN A 70 -12.38 -8.77 11.17
N PRO A 71 -13.23 -9.79 11.30
CA PRO A 71 -14.37 -9.74 12.20
C PRO A 71 -13.98 -9.32 13.62
N GLY A 72 -14.40 -8.12 14.02
CA GLY A 72 -14.19 -7.57 15.36
C GLY A 72 -12.79 -7.01 15.68
N LYS A 73 -11.80 -7.13 14.81
CA LYS A 73 -10.41 -6.71 15.06
C LYS A 73 -9.74 -6.06 13.84
N LEU A 74 -8.77 -5.20 14.10
CA LEU A 74 -7.81 -4.70 13.12
C LEU A 74 -6.53 -5.54 13.23
N ILE A 75 -5.84 -5.76 12.13
CA ILE A 75 -4.55 -6.47 12.09
C ILE A 75 -3.55 -5.58 11.38
N SER A 76 -2.38 -5.36 11.98
CA SER A 76 -1.24 -4.77 11.31
C SER A 76 -0.62 -5.84 10.38
N ALA A 77 -0.40 -5.51 9.13
CA ALA A 77 0.09 -6.45 8.14
C ALA A 77 1.04 -5.76 7.15
N LEU A 78 2.00 -6.53 6.66
CA LEU A 78 2.95 -6.12 5.64
C LEU A 78 2.65 -6.89 4.35
N LYS A 79 2.32 -6.17 3.28
CA LYS A 79 2.20 -6.74 1.95
C LYS A 79 3.60 -6.95 1.39
N ASP A 80 3.88 -8.15 0.94
CA ASP A 80 5.14 -8.54 0.32
C ASP A 80 4.89 -8.81 -1.17
N ASP A 81 5.32 -7.90 -2.01
CA ASP A 81 5.11 -7.94 -3.47
C ASP A 81 6.23 -8.69 -4.21
N ARG A 82 7.16 -9.35 -3.50
CA ARG A 82 8.23 -10.13 -4.14
C ARG A 82 7.74 -11.41 -4.82
N SER A 83 6.50 -11.78 -4.59
CA SER A 83 5.83 -12.90 -5.29
C SER A 83 4.52 -12.46 -5.91
N ALA A 84 4.14 -13.09 -7.02
CA ALA A 84 2.83 -12.93 -7.64
C ALA A 84 1.98 -14.20 -7.43
N PRO A 85 0.78 -14.11 -6.82
CA PRO A 85 0.22 -12.91 -6.19
C PRO A 85 1.01 -12.48 -4.94
N ALA A 86 0.91 -11.18 -4.58
CA ALA A 86 1.48 -10.65 -3.36
C ALA A 86 0.92 -11.33 -2.11
N THR A 87 1.72 -11.38 -1.05
CA THR A 87 1.31 -12.02 0.20
C THR A 87 1.28 -11.01 1.35
N TRP A 88 0.27 -11.10 2.21
CA TRP A 88 0.23 -10.32 3.44
C TRP A 88 0.77 -11.15 4.60
N VAL A 89 1.76 -10.61 5.31
CA VAL A 89 2.47 -11.29 6.39
C VAL A 89 2.47 -10.44 7.66
N ASP A 90 2.81 -11.06 8.79
CA ASP A 90 3.11 -10.32 10.01
C ASP A 90 4.33 -9.42 9.78
N PRO A 91 4.28 -8.11 10.09
CA PRO A 91 5.41 -7.20 9.89
C PRO A 91 6.70 -7.69 10.57
N SER A 92 6.61 -8.36 11.72
CA SER A 92 7.76 -8.90 12.44
C SER A 92 8.38 -10.16 11.80
N SER A 93 7.74 -10.71 10.77
CA SER A 93 8.23 -11.93 10.10
C SER A 93 9.35 -11.66 9.09
N ILE A 94 9.61 -10.39 8.77
CA ILE A 94 10.63 -9.98 7.79
C ILE A 94 11.62 -9.02 8.45
N VAL A 95 12.91 -9.24 8.18
CA VAL A 95 14.00 -8.29 8.47
C VAL A 95 14.33 -7.52 7.20
N MET A 96 14.13 -6.21 7.22
CA MET A 96 14.55 -5.31 6.14
C MET A 96 16.06 -5.11 6.24
N ALA A 97 16.82 -5.66 5.28
CA ALA A 97 18.26 -5.53 5.22
C ALA A 97 18.65 -4.24 4.50
N VAL A 98 18.86 -3.17 5.26
CA VAL A 98 19.22 -1.83 4.76
C VAL A 98 20.73 -1.73 4.66
N GLY A 99 21.29 -2.32 3.61
CA GLY A 99 22.73 -2.47 3.38
C GLY A 99 23.42 -1.24 2.77
N ASP A 100 24.58 -1.47 2.18
CA ASP A 100 25.42 -0.39 1.61
C ASP A 100 24.79 0.37 0.46
N LYS A 101 23.88 -0.25 -0.28
CA LYS A 101 23.12 0.42 -1.36
C LYS A 101 22.24 1.55 -0.85
N ALA A 102 21.78 1.47 0.40
CA ALA A 102 20.99 2.52 1.06
C ALA A 102 21.87 3.61 1.69
N ASN A 103 23.18 3.44 1.70
CA ASN A 103 24.09 4.39 2.32
C ASN A 103 24.25 5.64 1.45
N THR A 104 24.04 6.80 2.09
CA THR A 104 24.16 8.12 1.43
C THR A 104 24.64 9.16 2.45
N THR A 105 24.88 10.37 1.98
CA THR A 105 25.12 11.53 2.85
C THR A 105 23.81 12.26 3.11
N ALA A 106 23.55 12.66 4.36
CA ALA A 106 22.37 13.43 4.71
C ALA A 106 22.29 14.72 3.87
N PRO A 107 21.26 14.88 3.04
CA PRO A 107 21.08 16.11 2.29
C PRO A 107 20.66 17.26 3.22
N ALA A 108 20.70 18.50 2.68
CA ALA A 108 20.16 19.66 3.37
C ALA A 108 18.64 19.46 3.66
N GLY A 109 18.18 19.97 4.79
CA GLY A 109 16.79 19.81 5.26
C GLY A 109 16.58 18.60 6.18
N MET A 110 17.61 17.78 6.42
CA MET A 110 17.58 16.66 7.36
C MET A 110 18.24 16.96 8.70
N GLU A 111 18.51 18.24 9.02
CA GLU A 111 19.22 18.66 10.24
C GLU A 111 18.50 18.24 11.53
N PHE A 112 17.20 18.00 11.47
CA PHE A 112 16.41 17.50 12.61
C PHE A 112 16.84 16.09 13.05
N ILE A 113 17.51 15.31 12.18
CA ILE A 113 17.97 13.95 12.47
C ILE A 113 19.48 13.79 12.32
N ALA A 114 20.09 14.36 11.29
CA ALA A 114 21.50 14.24 10.98
C ALA A 114 22.05 15.55 10.42
N LYS A 115 23.27 15.96 10.84
CA LYS A 115 23.97 17.09 10.24
C LYS A 115 24.22 16.83 8.76
N GLY A 116 24.02 17.84 7.91
CA GLY A 116 24.31 17.75 6.49
C GLY A 116 25.72 17.22 6.20
N GLY A 117 25.85 16.33 5.23
CA GLY A 117 27.10 15.66 4.89
C GLY A 117 27.48 14.46 5.74
N THR A 118 26.73 14.14 6.83
CA THR A 118 26.98 12.93 7.60
C THR A 118 26.40 11.69 6.91
N LYS A 119 27.05 10.55 7.16
CA LYS A 119 26.62 9.26 6.62
C LYS A 119 25.31 8.81 7.26
N VAL A 120 24.35 8.40 6.44
CA VAL A 120 23.05 7.86 6.85
C VAL A 120 22.66 6.69 5.94
N TRP A 121 21.71 5.87 6.38
CA TRP A 121 21.07 4.85 5.56
C TRP A 121 19.64 5.32 5.26
N LEU A 122 19.28 5.33 3.98
CA LEU A 122 18.01 5.87 3.50
C LEU A 122 17.28 4.85 2.64
N ILE A 123 16.06 4.47 3.05
CA ILE A 123 15.08 3.91 2.15
C ILE A 123 14.31 5.11 1.59
N GLY A 124 14.50 5.42 0.32
CA GLY A 124 13.91 6.61 -0.31
C GLY A 124 12.48 6.37 -0.79
N ALA A 125 11.77 7.45 -1.10
CA ALA A 125 10.45 7.40 -1.73
C ALA A 125 10.49 6.85 -3.17
N THR A 126 11.67 6.63 -3.73
CA THR A 126 11.90 5.98 -5.02
C THR A 126 12.65 4.68 -4.80
N GLN A 127 12.22 3.63 -5.47
CA GLN A 127 12.84 2.32 -5.39
C GLN A 127 14.29 2.35 -5.89
N VAL A 128 15.20 1.75 -5.11
CA VAL A 128 16.61 1.58 -5.45
C VAL A 128 16.93 0.08 -5.48
N PRO A 129 17.51 -0.46 -6.57
CA PRO A 129 17.90 -1.86 -6.64
C PRO A 129 18.83 -2.26 -5.48
N GLY A 130 18.52 -3.36 -4.81
CA GLY A 130 19.26 -3.84 -3.64
C GLY A 130 18.98 -3.08 -2.34
N VAL A 131 17.87 -2.33 -2.28
CA VAL A 131 17.30 -1.72 -1.07
C VAL A 131 15.85 -2.15 -0.96
N PRO A 132 15.38 -2.68 0.19
CA PRO A 132 13.95 -2.93 0.39
C PRO A 132 13.19 -1.60 0.33
N TRP A 133 12.12 -1.54 -0.48
CA TRP A 133 11.29 -0.35 -0.64
C TRP A 133 10.06 -0.50 0.24
N LEU A 134 9.91 0.36 1.23
CA LEU A 134 8.92 0.21 2.30
C LEU A 134 7.95 1.39 2.33
N ASP A 135 6.74 1.10 1.94
CA ASP A 135 5.65 2.05 1.78
C ASP A 135 4.56 1.88 2.84
N VAL A 136 3.57 2.74 2.83
CA VAL A 136 2.37 2.65 3.66
C VAL A 136 1.13 2.59 2.79
N ASN A 137 0.17 1.72 3.17
CA ASN A 137 -0.96 1.38 2.33
C ASN A 137 -2.26 1.24 3.13
N THR A 138 -3.31 1.95 2.70
CA THR A 138 -4.67 1.85 3.23
C THR A 138 -5.67 1.29 2.19
N MET A 139 -5.15 0.70 1.10
CA MET A 139 -5.95 0.24 -0.04
C MET A 139 -6.43 -1.22 0.09
N HIS A 140 -6.11 -1.91 1.18
CA HIS A 140 -6.63 -3.26 1.38
C HIS A 140 -8.16 -3.26 1.33
N GLU A 141 -8.76 -4.19 0.60
CA GLU A 141 -10.21 -4.23 0.35
C GLU A 141 -11.04 -4.19 1.64
N SER A 142 -10.62 -4.92 2.67
CA SER A 142 -11.33 -4.93 3.96
C SER A 142 -11.35 -3.55 4.62
N ILE A 143 -10.33 -2.72 4.40
CA ILE A 143 -10.25 -1.34 4.90
C ILE A 143 -11.16 -0.44 4.08
N ILE A 144 -11.07 -0.47 2.75
CA ILE A 144 -11.93 0.32 1.86
C ILE A 144 -13.41 0.03 2.12
N ASN A 145 -13.77 -1.24 2.26
CA ASN A 145 -15.16 -1.67 2.42
C ASN A 145 -15.65 -1.63 3.87
N GLY A 146 -14.77 -1.69 4.87
CA GLY A 146 -15.14 -1.89 6.27
C GLY A 146 -14.93 -0.69 7.19
N THR A 147 -14.15 0.31 6.76
CA THR A 147 -13.82 1.48 7.59
C THR A 147 -14.31 2.79 6.98
N THR A 148 -14.25 3.86 7.76
CA THR A 148 -14.50 5.23 7.34
C THR A 148 -13.34 6.11 7.78
N GLY A 149 -12.96 7.07 6.91
CA GLY A 149 -11.86 7.99 7.17
C GLY A 149 -10.47 7.35 7.07
N PRO A 150 -9.46 8.01 7.60
CA PRO A 150 -8.06 7.63 7.48
C PRO A 150 -7.66 6.49 8.44
N VAL A 151 -6.48 5.95 8.22
CA VAL A 151 -5.73 5.14 9.19
C VAL A 151 -4.73 6.06 9.90
N HIS A 152 -4.76 6.05 11.23
CA HIS A 152 -3.81 6.79 12.06
C HIS A 152 -2.71 5.83 12.51
N MET A 153 -1.46 6.23 12.30
CA MET A 153 -0.26 5.52 12.73
C MET A 153 0.36 6.29 13.90
N HIS A 154 0.69 5.62 14.98
CA HIS A 154 1.36 6.18 16.15
C HIS A 154 2.62 5.39 16.46
N LEU A 155 3.76 6.06 16.49
CA LEU A 155 5.04 5.47 16.88
C LEU A 155 5.04 5.23 18.39
N ASP A 156 5.01 3.97 18.80
CA ASP A 156 5.04 3.61 20.21
C ASP A 156 6.49 3.51 20.73
N LYS A 157 7.39 2.94 19.90
CA LYS A 157 8.76 2.69 20.31
C LYS A 157 9.72 2.53 19.14
N VAL A 158 10.90 3.09 19.27
CA VAL A 158 12.08 2.72 18.48
C VAL A 158 13.14 2.17 19.43
N SER A 159 13.70 1.02 19.10
CA SER A 159 14.91 0.48 19.73
C SER A 159 15.96 0.32 18.65
N GLY A 160 17.18 0.80 18.92
CA GLY A 160 18.29 0.75 17.96
C GLY A 160 19.45 1.64 18.41
N PRO A 161 20.62 1.52 17.76
CA PRO A 161 21.84 2.22 18.19
C PRO A 161 21.86 3.72 17.86
N GLY A 162 20.97 4.18 16.97
CA GLY A 162 20.97 5.56 16.51
C GLY A 162 19.57 6.15 16.40
N LYS A 163 19.51 7.30 15.74
CA LYS A 163 18.27 8.01 15.46
C LYS A 163 17.58 7.40 14.23
N MET A 164 16.25 7.49 14.20
CA MET A 164 15.41 7.07 13.07
C MET A 164 14.32 8.10 12.86
N ALA A 165 14.01 8.38 11.59
CA ALA A 165 12.86 9.19 11.22
C ALA A 165 12.20 8.68 9.95
N VAL A 166 10.90 8.98 9.84
CA VAL A 166 10.07 8.75 8.67
C VAL A 166 9.46 10.07 8.22
N PHE A 167 9.57 10.37 6.93
CA PHE A 167 9.06 11.63 6.38
C PHE A 167 8.64 11.46 4.92
N MET A 168 7.69 12.27 4.49
CA MET A 168 7.31 12.41 3.10
C MET A 168 8.27 13.38 2.39
N SER A 169 8.56 13.13 1.12
CA SER A 169 9.32 14.08 0.30
C SER A 169 8.57 15.41 0.17
N GLY A 170 9.31 16.51 0.06
CA GLY A 170 8.77 17.83 -0.20
C GLY A 170 8.22 17.96 -1.62
N THR A 171 7.68 19.13 -1.93
CA THR A 171 7.13 19.46 -3.24
C THR A 171 8.19 19.24 -4.34
N PHE A 172 7.79 18.67 -5.45
CA PHE A 172 8.68 18.30 -6.57
C PHE A 172 9.78 17.29 -6.21
N GLY A 173 9.57 16.47 -5.16
CA GLY A 173 10.54 15.45 -4.74
C GLY A 173 11.78 16.00 -4.03
N GLY A 174 11.84 17.30 -3.75
CA GLY A 174 12.97 17.94 -3.09
C GLY A 174 12.84 17.99 -1.56
N GLY A 175 13.90 17.54 -0.85
CA GLY A 175 14.05 17.73 0.58
C GLY A 175 13.01 16.99 1.45
N VAL A 176 12.88 17.46 2.69
CA VAL A 176 11.93 16.94 3.68
C VAL A 176 10.63 17.73 3.60
N GLY A 177 9.55 17.02 3.33
CA GLY A 177 8.20 17.56 3.43
C GLY A 177 7.62 17.35 4.83
N GLN A 178 6.50 16.63 4.93
CA GLN A 178 5.89 16.31 6.21
C GLN A 178 6.68 15.23 6.96
N ARG A 179 7.14 15.50 8.18
CA ARG A 179 7.64 14.47 9.11
C ARG A 179 6.47 13.63 9.58
N ALA A 180 6.60 12.31 9.45
CA ALA A 180 5.57 11.37 9.89
C ALA A 180 5.77 10.99 11.36
N PHE A 181 6.94 10.47 11.69
CA PHE A 181 7.34 10.17 13.07
C PHE A 181 8.86 9.97 13.17
N ASP A 182 9.41 10.18 14.37
CA ASP A 182 10.83 9.98 14.68
C ASP A 182 11.06 9.74 16.17
N ASN A 183 12.28 9.35 16.51
CA ASN A 183 12.72 9.17 17.89
C ASN A 183 13.64 10.31 18.39
N VAL A 184 13.53 11.52 17.80
CA VAL A 184 14.37 12.68 18.15
C VAL A 184 13.58 13.85 18.71
N GLY A 185 12.37 13.59 19.20
CA GLY A 185 11.49 14.61 19.81
C GLY A 185 10.60 15.34 18.81
N GLY A 186 10.45 14.81 17.62
CA GLY A 186 9.48 15.29 16.60
C GLY A 186 8.11 14.63 16.72
N PRO A 187 7.32 14.61 15.63
CA PRO A 187 6.01 13.98 15.64
C PRO A 187 6.11 12.47 15.92
N THR A 188 5.13 11.95 16.64
CA THR A 188 4.98 10.52 16.91
C THR A 188 3.85 9.89 16.13
N GLY A 189 3.17 10.64 15.26
CA GLY A 189 2.02 10.15 14.52
C GLY A 189 1.90 10.67 13.10
N TYR A 190 1.35 9.82 12.26
CA TYR A 190 1.05 10.11 10.88
C TYR A 190 -0.36 9.62 10.52
N THR A 191 -1.08 10.43 9.78
CA THR A 191 -2.42 10.09 9.31
C THR A 191 -2.35 9.76 7.82
N VAL A 192 -2.59 8.50 7.48
CA VAL A 192 -2.65 8.03 6.10
C VAL A 192 -4.10 8.17 5.62
N PRO A 193 -4.39 8.98 4.60
CA PRO A 193 -5.75 9.11 4.07
C PRO A 193 -6.33 7.75 3.67
N ALA A 194 -7.65 7.65 3.59
CA ALA A 194 -8.30 6.45 3.07
C ALA A 194 -7.90 6.22 1.60
N ASN A 195 -7.85 4.96 1.19
CA ASN A 195 -7.52 4.56 -0.19
C ASN A 195 -6.24 5.21 -0.72
N THR A 196 -5.18 5.13 0.06
CA THR A 196 -3.89 5.76 -0.23
C THR A 196 -2.77 4.74 -0.20
N HIS A 197 -1.87 4.83 -1.20
CA HIS A 197 -0.55 4.23 -1.23
C HIS A 197 0.45 5.38 -1.21
N ALA A 198 1.34 5.43 -0.23
CA ALA A 198 2.27 6.53 -0.03
C ALA A 198 3.69 6.02 0.22
N HIS A 199 4.65 6.73 -0.36
CA HIS A 199 6.06 6.38 -0.37
C HIS A 199 6.85 7.28 0.60
N PRO A 200 6.92 6.96 1.90
CA PRO A 200 7.73 7.68 2.85
C PRO A 200 9.22 7.37 2.68
N ASN A 201 10.05 8.28 3.15
CA ASN A 201 11.47 8.05 3.33
C ASN A 201 11.71 7.56 4.76
N TRP A 202 12.55 6.53 4.92
CA TRP A 202 13.01 6.00 6.20
C TRP A 202 14.50 6.26 6.33
N VAL A 203 14.93 6.97 7.36
CA VAL A 203 16.33 7.31 7.57
C VAL A 203 16.84 6.80 8.91
N PHE A 204 18.07 6.26 8.89
CA PHE A 204 18.76 5.72 10.05
C PHE A 204 20.16 6.33 10.12
N THR A 205 20.61 6.71 11.33
CA THR A 205 21.89 7.45 11.53
C THR A 205 23.05 6.61 11.99
N ALA A 206 22.83 5.37 12.39
CA ALA A 206 23.88 4.46 12.84
C ALA A 206 23.63 3.03 12.34
N PRO A 207 24.67 2.22 12.10
CA PRO A 207 24.49 0.81 11.77
C PRO A 207 24.05 0.02 13.00
N GLY A 208 23.21 -1.00 12.76
CA GLY A 208 22.76 -1.93 13.80
C GLY A 208 21.36 -2.45 13.58
N HIS A 209 20.84 -3.19 14.56
CA HIS A 209 19.47 -3.71 14.54
C HIS A 209 18.51 -2.65 15.10
N TYR A 210 17.51 -2.27 14.31
CA TYR A 210 16.40 -1.41 14.75
C TYR A 210 15.11 -2.20 14.82
N THR A 211 14.31 -1.88 15.82
CA THR A 211 12.94 -2.34 16.00
C THR A 211 12.03 -1.12 16.07
N VAL A 212 11.05 -1.05 15.21
CA VAL A 212 10.09 0.06 15.11
C VAL A 212 8.70 -0.48 15.36
N THR A 213 8.08 -0.07 16.47
CA THR A 213 6.74 -0.50 16.87
C THR A 213 5.75 0.65 16.69
N VAL A 214 4.68 0.39 15.97
CA VAL A 214 3.66 1.38 15.63
C VAL A 214 2.28 0.79 15.91
N THR A 215 1.44 1.55 16.57
CA THR A 215 0.00 1.29 16.69
C THR A 215 -0.74 1.98 15.55
N GLN A 216 -1.46 1.20 14.77
CA GLN A 216 -2.32 1.64 13.69
C GLN A 216 -3.78 1.58 14.13
N SER A 217 -4.57 2.62 13.86
CA SER A 217 -5.98 2.65 14.24
C SER A 217 -6.87 3.14 13.10
N ALA A 218 -8.08 2.57 13.02
CA ALA A 218 -9.09 2.92 12.05
C ALA A 218 -10.48 2.88 12.68
N THR A 219 -11.42 3.61 12.11
CA THR A 219 -12.82 3.60 12.54
C THR A 219 -13.65 2.79 11.56
N THR A 220 -14.37 1.78 12.03
CA THR A 220 -15.26 0.99 11.19
C THR A 220 -16.44 1.82 10.70
N LYS A 221 -17.12 1.41 9.61
CA LYS A 221 -18.37 2.04 9.14
C LYS A 221 -19.49 2.06 10.19
N ARG A 222 -19.40 1.22 11.23
CA ARG A 222 -20.30 1.21 12.37
C ARG A 222 -19.86 2.14 13.51
N GLY A 223 -18.85 2.97 13.31
CA GLY A 223 -18.35 3.93 14.28
C GLY A 223 -17.41 3.35 15.36
N LYS A 224 -17.09 2.04 15.31
CA LYS A 224 -16.19 1.42 16.30
C LYS A 224 -14.74 1.74 15.93
N LYS A 225 -13.98 2.34 16.85
CA LYS A 225 -12.53 2.51 16.72
C LYS A 225 -11.82 1.21 17.08
N LEU A 226 -10.93 0.76 16.18
CA LEU A 226 -10.12 -0.43 16.36
C LEU A 226 -8.64 -0.06 16.21
N SER A 227 -7.77 -0.81 16.85
CA SER A 227 -6.33 -0.63 16.73
C SER A 227 -5.60 -1.97 16.62
N ALA A 228 -4.42 -1.93 16.00
CA ALA A 228 -3.50 -3.04 15.89
C ALA A 228 -2.08 -2.51 16.03
N THR A 229 -1.21 -3.25 16.70
CA THR A 229 0.20 -2.91 16.83
C THR A 229 1.02 -3.82 15.93
N GLY A 230 1.91 -3.23 15.13
CA GLY A 230 2.88 -3.93 14.29
C GLY A 230 4.30 -3.54 14.64
N THR A 231 5.23 -4.44 14.40
CA THR A 231 6.64 -4.23 14.66
C THR A 231 7.45 -4.59 13.42
N LEU A 232 8.26 -3.66 12.93
CA LEU A 232 9.22 -3.85 11.85
C LEU A 232 10.63 -4.03 12.41
N HIS A 233 11.41 -4.85 11.73
CA HIS A 233 12.82 -5.08 12.05
C HIS A 233 13.72 -4.66 10.88
N PHE A 234 14.76 -3.89 11.18
CA PHE A 234 15.73 -3.43 10.20
C PHE A 234 17.15 -3.82 10.62
N ALA A 235 17.89 -4.46 9.73
CA ALA A 235 19.32 -4.67 9.84
C ALA A 235 20.03 -3.59 9.01
N VAL A 236 20.42 -2.49 9.66
CA VAL A 236 20.97 -1.31 9.00
C VAL A 236 22.49 -1.40 8.99
N GLY A 237 23.13 -1.42 7.82
CA GLY A 237 24.58 -1.48 7.66
C GLY A 237 25.25 -2.68 8.35
N ILE A 238 24.51 -3.73 8.67
CA ILE A 238 24.99 -4.97 9.29
C ILE A 238 24.44 -6.20 8.58
N ASN A 239 25.02 -7.38 8.86
CA ASN A 239 24.47 -8.65 8.39
C ASN A 239 23.10 -8.92 9.03
N ALA A 240 22.10 -9.15 8.19
CA ALA A 240 20.73 -9.41 8.64
C ALA A 240 20.51 -10.84 9.18
N SER A 241 21.36 -11.81 8.84
CA SER A 241 21.17 -13.23 9.21
C SER A 241 21.16 -13.46 10.73
N PRO A 242 22.04 -12.87 11.55
CA PRO A 242 21.97 -13.02 12.99
C PRO A 242 20.68 -12.42 13.58
N VAL A 243 20.21 -11.27 13.03
CA VAL A 243 18.97 -10.63 13.46
C VAL A 243 17.79 -11.56 13.16
N ALA A 244 17.70 -12.08 11.91
CA ALA A 244 16.64 -12.98 11.50
C ALA A 244 16.59 -14.26 12.33
N ALA A 245 17.75 -14.83 12.66
CA ALA A 245 17.86 -16.02 13.51
C ALA A 245 17.39 -15.76 14.94
N SER A 246 17.73 -14.57 15.52
CA SER A 246 17.31 -14.21 16.88
C SER A 246 15.79 -14.08 17.00
N LEU A 247 15.14 -13.54 16.00
CA LEU A 247 13.68 -13.42 15.95
C LEU A 247 12.97 -14.78 15.85
N GLY A 248 13.61 -15.78 15.28
CA GLY A 248 13.12 -17.17 15.24
C GLY A 248 12.93 -17.79 16.61
N LYS A 249 13.78 -17.43 17.55
CA LYS A 249 13.75 -17.93 18.93
C LYS A 249 12.63 -17.29 19.79
N LEU A 250 12.14 -16.11 19.39
CA LEU A 250 11.15 -15.33 20.16
C LEU A 250 9.69 -15.65 19.79
N SER A 251 9.45 -16.31 18.67
CA SER A 251 8.10 -16.57 18.16
C SER A 251 7.57 -17.94 18.58
N ALA A 252 7.35 -18.15 19.86
CA ALA A 252 6.67 -19.33 20.37
C ALA A 252 5.22 -18.95 20.76
N SER A 253 4.35 -18.67 19.79
CA SER A 253 2.89 -18.79 19.95
C SER A 253 2.16 -18.63 18.62
N PRO A 254 1.55 -19.67 18.06
CA PRO A 254 0.72 -19.56 16.88
C PRO A 254 -0.69 -19.11 17.28
N LYS A 255 -1.13 -17.95 16.82
CA LYS A 255 -2.57 -17.67 16.75
C LYS A 255 -3.04 -17.94 15.33
N THR A 256 -3.70 -19.06 15.16
CA THR A 256 -4.33 -19.50 13.91
C THR A 256 -5.65 -18.74 13.74
N ASP A 257 -5.76 -17.86 12.75
CA ASP A 257 -7.05 -17.32 12.32
C ASP A 257 -7.51 -18.01 11.03
N GLN A 258 -8.63 -18.71 11.10
CA GLN A 258 -9.20 -19.56 10.04
C GLN A 258 -10.21 -18.83 9.13
N ASN A 259 -10.25 -17.52 9.06
CA ASN A 259 -11.21 -16.78 8.24
C ASN A 259 -10.54 -15.70 7.40
N ALA A 260 -9.76 -16.08 6.42
CA ALA A 260 -9.39 -15.17 5.34
C ALA A 260 -10.56 -15.14 4.32
N ASP A 261 -11.01 -13.95 3.97
CA ASP A 261 -11.97 -13.73 2.89
C ASP A 261 -11.31 -14.21 1.58
N PRO A 262 -11.92 -15.14 0.83
CA PRO A 262 -11.35 -15.67 -0.41
C PRO A 262 -11.27 -14.63 -1.54
N GLY A 263 -11.66 -13.38 -1.31
CA GLY A 263 -11.76 -12.38 -2.35
C GLY A 263 -12.92 -12.64 -3.31
N TYR A 264 -13.02 -11.81 -4.34
CA TYR A 264 -14.05 -11.99 -5.39
C TYR A 264 -13.48 -11.67 -6.77
N THR A 265 -14.06 -12.28 -7.78
CA THR A 265 -13.80 -11.96 -9.18
C THR A 265 -15.01 -11.20 -9.74
N ILE A 266 -14.77 -10.10 -10.45
CA ILE A 266 -15.83 -9.39 -11.16
C ILE A 266 -15.98 -10.02 -12.54
N VAL A 267 -17.18 -10.53 -12.85
CA VAL A 267 -17.51 -11.10 -14.15
C VAL A 267 -18.72 -10.41 -14.73
N GLY A 268 -18.80 -10.35 -16.06
CA GLY A 268 -20.00 -9.88 -16.76
C GLY A 268 -21.10 -10.93 -16.79
N ARG A 269 -22.33 -10.54 -16.43
CA ARG A 269 -23.54 -11.37 -16.55
C ARG A 269 -24.66 -10.59 -17.22
N THR A 270 -25.39 -11.25 -18.09
CA THR A 270 -26.67 -10.78 -18.62
C THR A 270 -27.77 -10.93 -17.56
N PRO A 271 -28.93 -10.26 -17.69
CA PRO A 271 -30.05 -10.38 -16.75
C PRO A 271 -30.55 -11.81 -16.57
N ASP A 272 -30.37 -12.68 -17.56
CA ASP A 272 -30.71 -14.12 -17.53
C ASP A 272 -29.55 -14.98 -17.01
N GLY A 273 -28.46 -14.32 -16.48
CA GLY A 273 -27.34 -14.99 -15.80
C GLY A 273 -26.24 -15.55 -16.69
N LYS A 274 -26.31 -15.37 -18.02
CA LYS A 274 -25.27 -15.85 -18.94
C LYS A 274 -24.01 -15.01 -18.90
N PRO A 275 -22.82 -15.59 -19.18
CA PRO A 275 -21.58 -14.82 -19.26
C PRO A 275 -21.65 -13.77 -20.38
N CYS A 276 -21.14 -12.56 -20.12
CA CYS A 276 -20.96 -11.52 -21.11
C CYS A 276 -19.63 -10.76 -20.86
N ASP A 277 -19.10 -10.12 -21.91
CA ASP A 277 -17.83 -9.39 -21.83
C ASP A 277 -18.08 -7.93 -21.40
N LEU A 278 -17.63 -7.60 -20.18
CA LEU A 278 -17.71 -6.24 -19.63
C LEU A 278 -16.96 -5.22 -20.48
N LYS A 279 -15.78 -5.60 -21.02
CA LYS A 279 -14.96 -4.72 -21.83
C LYS A 279 -15.63 -4.39 -23.17
N ALA A 280 -16.26 -5.40 -23.78
CA ALA A 280 -17.05 -5.20 -24.99
C ALA A 280 -18.32 -4.36 -24.74
N ALA A 281 -18.80 -4.33 -23.49
CA ALA A 281 -19.92 -3.50 -23.05
C ALA A 281 -19.48 -2.08 -22.60
N GLY A 282 -18.20 -1.72 -22.72
CA GLY A 282 -17.67 -0.42 -22.30
C GLY A 282 -17.52 -0.24 -20.78
N LEU A 283 -17.57 -1.34 -20.02
CA LEU A 283 -17.38 -1.35 -18.56
C LEU A 283 -15.94 -1.75 -18.20
N PRO A 284 -15.43 -1.39 -16.99
CA PRO A 284 -14.14 -1.86 -16.52
C PRO A 284 -14.05 -3.39 -16.62
N GLY A 285 -12.92 -3.89 -17.14
CA GLY A 285 -12.73 -5.32 -17.43
C GLY A 285 -12.85 -6.20 -16.19
N SER A 286 -13.08 -7.50 -16.43
CA SER A 286 -13.03 -8.55 -15.41
C SER A 286 -11.59 -8.74 -14.91
N GLY A 287 -11.36 -8.77 -13.59
CA GLY A 287 -10.07 -9.04 -12.98
C GLY A 287 -10.22 -9.59 -11.56
N GLU A 288 -9.25 -10.38 -11.13
CA GLU A 288 -9.13 -10.78 -9.74
C GLU A 288 -8.71 -9.56 -8.92
N ASN A 289 -9.47 -9.26 -7.84
CA ASN A 289 -9.17 -8.24 -6.83
C ASN A 289 -8.92 -6.79 -7.34
N GLY A 290 -9.41 -6.41 -8.51
CA GLY A 290 -9.36 -5.01 -8.97
C GLY A 290 -7.95 -4.44 -9.09
N GLU A 291 -6.98 -5.21 -9.59
CA GLU A 291 -5.64 -4.70 -9.89
C GLU A 291 -5.74 -3.57 -10.94
N PHE A 292 -5.64 -2.34 -10.43
CA PHE A 292 -5.22 -1.23 -11.25
C PHE A 292 -3.69 -1.29 -11.33
N GLY A 293 -3.18 -1.37 -12.56
CA GLY A 293 -1.77 -1.44 -12.84
C GLY A 293 -0.99 -0.37 -12.09
N ASP A 294 0.15 -0.80 -11.57
CA ASP A 294 1.12 -0.07 -10.78
C ASP A 294 1.73 1.09 -11.59
N THR A 295 1.09 2.25 -11.51
CA THR A 295 1.67 3.51 -11.98
C THR A 295 1.24 4.64 -11.05
N GLY A 296 2.14 5.00 -10.12
CA GLY A 296 2.28 6.31 -9.50
C GLY A 296 1.02 7.00 -8.98
N ILE A 297 0.98 7.29 -7.68
CA ILE A 297 0.11 8.23 -6.97
C ILE A 297 -1.29 8.43 -7.58
N VAL A 298 -2.27 7.65 -7.18
CA VAL A 298 -3.68 7.94 -7.43
C VAL A 298 -4.39 8.22 -6.12
N SER A 299 -4.47 9.50 -5.76
CA SER A 299 -5.47 9.98 -4.79
C SER A 299 -6.82 10.03 -5.52
N HIS A 300 -7.70 9.11 -5.26
CA HIS A 300 -9.11 9.24 -5.67
C HIS A 300 -9.88 10.01 -4.62
N THR A 301 -9.84 11.34 -4.69
CA THR A 301 -10.89 12.16 -4.10
C THR A 301 -12.08 12.13 -5.05
N ASN A 302 -13.23 11.68 -4.54
CA ASN A 302 -14.52 11.81 -5.22
C ASN A 302 -14.85 13.31 -5.34
N GLN A 303 -14.42 13.96 -6.42
CA GLN A 303 -14.97 15.24 -6.88
C GLN A 303 -15.13 15.19 -8.40
N GLY A 304 -16.29 15.70 -8.82
CA GLY A 304 -16.84 15.59 -10.15
C GLY A 304 -15.91 16.00 -11.29
N LEU A 305 -16.24 15.43 -12.43
CA LEU A 305 -15.68 15.65 -13.74
C LEU A 305 -15.26 17.10 -14.02
N VAL A 306 -13.94 17.29 -14.21
CA VAL A 306 -13.45 18.33 -15.12
C VAL A 306 -12.38 17.69 -16.02
N SER A 307 -12.68 17.59 -17.29
CA SER A 307 -11.74 17.19 -18.34
C SER A 307 -10.60 18.21 -18.41
N GLY A 308 -9.39 17.77 -18.04
CA GLY A 308 -8.17 18.52 -18.23
C GLY A 308 -7.12 17.68 -18.91
N THR A 309 -6.92 17.93 -20.20
CA THR A 309 -5.85 17.36 -21.02
C THR A 309 -4.50 17.88 -20.52
N PHE A 310 -3.68 17.05 -19.89
CA PHE A 310 -2.29 17.43 -19.58
C PHE A 310 -1.37 17.06 -20.75
N VAL A 311 -0.86 18.11 -21.41
CA VAL A 311 0.23 18.03 -22.38
C VAL A 311 1.54 17.94 -21.59
N VAL A 312 2.27 16.83 -21.76
CA VAL A 312 3.64 16.69 -21.23
C VAL A 312 4.57 17.43 -22.18
N LEU A 313 5.04 18.61 -21.79
CA LEU A 313 6.16 19.30 -22.44
C LEU A 313 7.48 18.81 -21.85
N GLY A 314 8.16 17.97 -22.60
CA GLY A 314 9.55 17.60 -22.33
C GLY A 314 10.48 18.79 -22.63
N VAL A 315 11.18 19.28 -21.61
CA VAL A 315 12.24 20.27 -21.78
C VAL A 315 13.57 19.55 -21.95
N ALA A 316 14.03 19.48 -23.19
CA ALA A 316 15.41 19.11 -23.51
C ALA A 316 16.33 20.30 -23.19
N GLY A 317 17.13 20.18 -22.14
CA GLY A 317 18.16 21.17 -21.80
C GLY A 317 19.34 21.07 -22.73
N ALA A 318 19.52 22.05 -23.64
CA ALA A 318 20.72 22.23 -24.41
C ALA A 318 21.79 22.96 -23.58
N LEU A 319 22.94 22.32 -23.36
CA LEU A 319 24.13 22.95 -22.81
C LEU A 319 24.73 23.87 -23.87
N LEU A 320 24.71 25.17 -23.67
CA LEU A 320 25.51 26.16 -24.42
C LEU A 320 26.82 26.45 -23.68
N LEU A 321 27.89 25.91 -24.18
CA LEU A 321 29.26 26.26 -23.81
C LEU A 321 29.60 27.66 -24.37
N ALA A 322 29.62 28.67 -23.52
CA ALA A 322 30.17 29.99 -23.89
C ALA A 322 31.69 30.00 -23.76
N ARG A 323 32.36 30.01 -24.90
CA ARG A 323 33.80 30.21 -25.02
C ARG A 323 34.09 31.72 -24.95
N ARG A 324 34.65 32.19 -23.84
CA ARG A 324 35.23 33.55 -23.76
C ARG A 324 36.54 33.61 -24.52
N ARG A 325 36.63 34.39 -25.60
CA ARG A 325 37.87 34.89 -26.17
C ARG A 325 38.23 36.21 -25.52
N ARG A 326 39.49 36.29 -25.11
CA ARG A 326 40.14 37.53 -24.68
C ARG A 326 40.43 38.38 -25.94
N GLY A 327 40.25 39.66 -25.84
CA GLY A 327 40.82 40.76 -26.54
C GLY A 327 40.91 41.90 -25.54
#